data_45d49a9e166fc0c190f81b8edd21e821
#
_entry.id   45d49a9e166fc0c190f81b8edd21e821
#
_cell.length_a   1.000
_cell.length_b   1.000
_cell.length_c   1.000
_cell.angle_alpha   90.00
_cell.angle_beta   90.00
_cell.angle_gamma   90.00
#
_symmetry.space_group_name_H-M   'P 1'
#
loop_
_entity.id
_entity.type
_entity.pdbx_description
1 polymer ?
#
loop_
_entity_poly.entity_id
_entity_poly.type
_entity_poly.pdbx_seq_one_letter_code
_entity_poly.pdbx_strand_id
1 'polypeptide(L)' 'MSSKFNKYIFYIDSTRQTVNFDSLDEVNEYVCDMTGVSQDQVVIVDDVEEKGHSNVSIKDKFGDKMRVVGFVYGSKW' A
#
# COMPACT_ATOMS: atom_id res chain seq x y z
N MET A 1 15.74 3.08 13.02
CA MET A 1 14.61 2.88 13.93
C MET A 1 13.74 1.74 13.48
N SER A 2 13.33 0.91 14.41
CA SER A 2 12.45 -0.19 14.08
C SER A 2 11.01 0.30 13.92
N SER A 3 10.30 -0.33 13.01
CA SER A 3 8.88 -0.10 12.80
C SER A 3 8.07 -0.60 14.00
N LYS A 4 6.90 -0.02 14.23
CA LYS A 4 5.96 -0.49 15.24
C LYS A 4 5.36 -1.85 14.89
N PHE A 5 5.43 -2.23 13.64
CA PHE A 5 4.77 -3.44 13.14
C PHE A 5 5.80 -4.41 12.60
N ASN A 6 5.52 -5.70 12.76
CA ASN A 6 6.38 -6.76 12.23
C ASN A 6 6.02 -7.10 10.79
N LYS A 7 4.77 -6.88 10.41
CA LYS A 7 4.26 -7.19 9.09
C LYS A 7 3.31 -6.09 8.63
N TYR A 8 3.20 -5.96 7.32
CA TYR A 8 2.21 -5.09 6.68
C TYR A 8 1.34 -5.96 5.81
N ILE A 9 0.05 -5.93 6.04
CA ILE A 9 -0.91 -6.77 5.33
C ILE A 9 -1.65 -5.90 4.33
N PHE A 10 -1.49 -6.25 3.06
CA PHE A 10 -2.12 -5.51 1.97
C PHE A 10 -3.34 -6.26 1.48
N TYR A 11 -4.49 -5.63 1.56
CA TYR A 11 -5.75 -6.15 1.05
C TYR A 11 -5.95 -5.62 -0.37
N ILE A 12 -6.08 -6.53 -1.34
CA ILE A 12 -6.28 -6.17 -2.74
C ILE A 12 -7.78 -6.07 -2.99
N ASP A 13 -8.25 -4.86 -3.30
CA ASP A 13 -9.68 -4.59 -3.44
C ASP A 13 -10.31 -5.39 -4.58
N SER A 14 -9.62 -5.52 -5.71
CA SER A 14 -10.17 -6.19 -6.89
C SER A 14 -10.35 -7.69 -6.73
N THR A 15 -9.43 -8.34 -6.01
CA THR A 15 -9.45 -9.81 -5.82
C THR A 15 -9.92 -10.22 -4.44
N ARG A 16 -9.98 -9.26 -3.51
CA ARG A 16 -10.32 -9.49 -2.10
C ARG A 16 -9.36 -10.45 -1.40
N GLN A 17 -8.13 -10.47 -1.87
CA GLN A 17 -7.08 -11.28 -1.27
C GLN A 17 -6.16 -10.41 -0.44
N THR A 18 -5.46 -11.03 0.51
CA THR A 18 -4.46 -10.34 1.32
C THR A 18 -3.09 -10.93 1.06
N VAL A 19 -2.07 -10.07 1.11
CA VAL A 19 -0.67 -10.47 0.95
C VAL A 19 0.12 -9.81 2.08
N ASN A 20 1.03 -10.57 2.68
CA ASN A 20 1.85 -10.09 3.79
C ASN A 20 3.19 -9.59 3.27
N PHE A 21 3.64 -8.47 3.82
CA PHE A 21 4.93 -7.86 3.45
C PHE A 21 5.69 -7.48 4.72
N ASP A 22 7.00 -7.38 4.61
CA ASP A 22 7.84 -6.98 5.73
C ASP A 22 8.03 -5.46 5.83
N SER A 23 7.73 -4.74 4.75
CA SER A 23 7.88 -3.29 4.72
C SER A 23 6.87 -2.65 3.78
N LEU A 24 6.68 -1.33 3.95
CA LEU A 24 5.81 -0.56 3.05
C LEU A 24 6.43 -0.42 1.65
N ASP A 25 7.76 -0.44 1.55
CA ASP A 25 8.43 -0.42 0.25
C ASP A 25 8.04 -1.63 -0.59
N GLU A 26 7.92 -2.80 0.04
CA GLU A 26 7.48 -4.01 -0.64
C GLU A 26 6.03 -3.90 -1.11
N VAL A 27 5.17 -3.27 -0.31
CA VAL A 27 3.79 -3.01 -0.71
C VAL A 27 3.77 -2.13 -1.97
N ASN A 28 4.58 -1.08 -1.97
CA ASN A 28 4.67 -0.18 -3.10
C ASN A 28 5.10 -0.92 -4.37
N GLU A 29 6.16 -1.73 -4.28
CA GLU A 29 6.64 -2.52 -5.40
C GLU A 29 5.59 -3.49 -5.93
N TYR A 30 4.89 -4.13 -5.02
CA TYR A 30 3.85 -5.07 -5.39
C TYR A 30 2.71 -4.38 -6.16
N VAL A 31 2.31 -3.20 -5.70
CA VAL A 31 1.26 -2.43 -6.39
C VAL A 31 1.74 -2.02 -7.79
N CYS A 32 2.99 -1.62 -7.93
CA CYS A 32 3.56 -1.28 -9.23
C CYS A 32 3.50 -2.47 -10.19
N ASP A 33 3.91 -3.64 -9.73
CA ASP A 33 3.88 -4.85 -10.55
C ASP A 33 2.47 -5.25 -10.92
N MET A 34 1.54 -5.13 -9.98
CA MET A 34 0.15 -5.54 -10.18
C MET A 34 -0.57 -4.63 -11.17
N THR A 35 -0.30 -3.33 -11.11
CA THR A 35 -1.04 -2.33 -11.88
C THR A 35 -0.26 -1.78 -13.08
N GLY A 36 1.05 -2.03 -13.14
CA GLY A 36 1.88 -1.54 -14.22
C GLY A 36 2.24 -0.07 -14.13
N VAL A 37 2.03 0.56 -12.97
CA VAL A 37 2.37 1.97 -12.77
C VAL A 37 3.76 2.10 -12.16
N SER A 38 4.34 3.31 -12.21
CA SER A 38 5.62 3.58 -11.57
C SER A 38 5.43 3.84 -10.07
N GLN A 39 6.51 3.75 -9.31
CA GLN A 39 6.46 3.97 -7.86
C GLN A 39 5.96 5.36 -7.50
N ASP A 40 6.22 6.35 -8.34
CA ASP A 40 5.76 7.71 -8.12
C ASP A 40 4.25 7.85 -8.14
N GLN A 41 3.58 6.92 -8.80
CA GLN A 41 2.13 6.95 -8.93
C GLN A 41 1.41 6.25 -7.77
N VAL A 42 2.13 5.50 -6.95
CA VAL A 42 1.53 4.82 -5.79
C VAL A 42 1.48 5.79 -4.62
N VAL A 43 0.30 5.92 -4.02
CA VAL A 43 0.09 6.82 -2.87
C VAL A 43 -0.46 6.01 -1.70
N ILE A 44 0.30 5.98 -0.62
CA ILE A 44 -0.18 5.49 0.66
C ILE A 44 -0.64 6.72 1.43
N VAL A 45 -1.94 6.89 1.51
CA VAL A 45 -2.56 8.17 1.87
C VAL A 45 -2.24 8.60 3.30
N ASP A 46 -2.31 7.67 4.24
CA ASP A 46 -2.08 7.96 5.65
C ASP A 46 -0.74 7.39 6.12
N ASP A 47 -0.29 7.88 7.26
CA ASP A 47 0.91 7.33 7.91
C ASP A 47 0.54 6.04 8.63
N VAL A 48 0.90 4.90 8.06
CA VAL A 48 0.60 3.58 8.61
C VAL A 48 1.26 3.40 9.98
N GLU A 49 2.47 3.93 10.15
CA GLU A 49 3.19 3.81 11.43
C GLU A 49 2.45 4.52 12.57
N GLU A 50 1.74 5.60 12.27
CA GLU A 50 1.00 6.35 13.27
C GLU A 50 -0.42 5.85 13.43
N LYS A 51 -1.13 5.64 12.31
CA LYS A 51 -2.55 5.28 12.33
C LYS A 51 -2.81 3.79 12.32
N GLY A 52 -1.85 3.00 11.94
CA GLY A 52 -1.98 1.55 11.86
C GLY A 52 -2.55 1.02 10.56
N HIS A 53 -3.03 1.90 9.69
CA HIS A 53 -3.61 1.51 8.41
C HIS A 53 -3.66 2.69 7.46
N SER A 54 -3.86 2.38 6.17
CA SER A 54 -4.04 3.41 5.15
C SER A 54 -4.70 2.81 3.92
N ASN A 55 -5.40 3.64 3.18
CA ASN A 55 -5.80 3.30 1.81
C ASN A 55 -4.58 3.40 0.90
N VAL A 56 -4.48 2.49 -0.05
CA VAL A 56 -3.43 2.50 -1.06
C VAL A 56 -4.07 2.85 -2.39
N SER A 57 -3.60 3.91 -2.99
CA SER A 57 -4.18 4.45 -4.24
C SER A 57 -3.10 4.59 -5.28
N ILE A 58 -3.54 4.66 -6.53
CA ILE A 58 -2.65 5.05 -7.64
C ILE A 58 -3.22 6.29 -8.28
N LYS A 59 -2.34 7.20 -8.67
CA LYS A 59 -2.74 8.39 -9.42
C LYS A 59 -2.39 8.18 -10.89
N ASP A 60 -3.08 8.91 -11.77
CA ASP A 60 -2.81 8.82 -13.19
C ASP A 60 -1.50 9.51 -13.54
N LYS A 61 -1.10 9.45 -14.82
CA LYS A 61 0.16 10.04 -15.28
C LYS A 61 0.24 11.53 -15.04
N PHE A 62 -0.89 12.19 -15.01
CA PHE A 62 -0.96 13.65 -14.85
C PHE A 62 -1.21 14.07 -13.40
N GLY A 63 -1.49 13.09 -12.52
CA GLY A 63 -1.73 13.38 -11.13
C GLY A 63 -3.12 13.97 -10.83
N ASP A 64 -4.01 13.95 -11.83
CA ASP A 64 -5.33 14.57 -11.69
C ASP A 64 -6.33 13.70 -10.97
N LYS A 65 -6.19 12.39 -11.09
CA LYS A 65 -7.15 11.44 -10.51
C LYS A 65 -6.44 10.37 -9.73
N MET A 66 -7.09 9.93 -8.66
CA MET A 66 -6.60 8.81 -7.84
C MET A 66 -7.65 7.74 -7.77
N ARG A 67 -7.19 6.49 -7.76
CA ARG A 67 -8.06 5.32 -7.62
C ARG A 67 -7.53 4.44 -6.50
N VAL A 68 -8.40 4.09 -5.56
CA VAL A 68 -8.03 3.16 -4.50
C VAL A 68 -7.90 1.76 -5.09
N VAL A 69 -6.75 1.12 -4.85
CA VAL A 69 -6.49 -0.24 -5.33
C VAL A 69 -6.50 -1.24 -4.19
N GLY A 70 -6.38 -0.77 -2.96
CA GLY A 70 -6.38 -1.64 -1.81
C GLY A 70 -6.21 -0.89 -0.51
N PHE A 71 -5.89 -1.66 0.50
CA PHE A 71 -5.81 -1.18 1.87
C PHE A 71 -4.65 -1.91 2.55
N VAL A 72 -3.83 -1.17 3.28
CA VAL A 72 -2.71 -1.76 4.02
C VAL A 72 -2.89 -1.48 5.50
N TYR A 73 -2.56 -2.46 6.32
CA TYR A 73 -2.56 -2.25 7.76
C TYR A 73 -1.38 -2.97 8.40
N GLY A 74 -0.92 -2.41 9.52
CA GLY A 74 0.20 -2.96 10.25
C GLY A 74 -0.25 -4.08 11.18
N SER A 75 0.63 -5.06 11.35
CA SER A 75 0.40 -6.18 12.26
C SER A 75 1.63 -6.39 13.13
N LYS A 76 1.38 -6.70 14.39
CA LYS A 76 2.44 -7.03 15.34
C LYS A 76 2.70 -8.53 15.45
N TRP A 77 1.96 -9.31 14.71
CA TRP A 77 2.06 -10.79 14.72
C TRP A 77 3.16 -11.34 13.84
#